data_eec138735efa94123665111238ad62ce
#
_entry.id   eec138735efa94123665111238ad62ce
#
_cell.length_a   1.000
_cell.length_b   1.000
_cell.length_c   1.000
_cell.angle_alpha   90.00
_cell.angle_beta   90.00
_cell.angle_gamma   90.00
#
_symmetry.space_group_name_H-M   'P 1'
#
loop_
_entity.id
_entity.type
_entity.pdbx_description
1 polymer ?
#
loop_
_entity_poly.entity_id
_entity_poly.type
_entity_poly.pdbx_seq_one_letter_code
_entity_poly.pdbx_strand_id
1 'polypeptide(L)'
;MLVATLISGFVTGLVVLTILGGTFGSLAAFIGFLGLMGVAFVAIGVGISAGSSSDSRATAVAVGAYMILVALWNVILSAIQYGAVELGLMTEGSAPAWMKLVGLFPPNRAARAAYRNTVGGQLFGTDPFASVWLPVLVLLAWILVPVTIGYLRLREAQIG
;
A
#
# COMPACT_ATOMS: atom_id res chain seq x y z
N MET A 1 13.70 -12.48 -3.41
CA MET A 1 12.24 -12.24 -3.29
C MET A 1 11.73 -11.20 -4.29
N LEU A 2 12.29 -10.00 -4.36
CA LEU A 2 11.89 -8.92 -5.29
C LEU A 2 11.91 -9.35 -6.77
N VAL A 3 12.95 -10.06 -7.21
CA VAL A 3 13.09 -10.56 -8.59
C VAL A 3 11.98 -11.56 -8.93
N ALA A 4 11.66 -12.49 -8.04
CA ALA A 4 10.60 -13.48 -8.26
C ALA A 4 9.21 -12.79 -8.35
N THR A 5 8.96 -11.78 -7.54
CA THR A 5 7.72 -10.99 -7.58
C THR A 5 7.60 -10.22 -8.89
N LEU A 6 8.70 -9.62 -9.37
CA LEU A 6 8.72 -8.89 -10.64
C LEU A 6 8.53 -9.83 -11.83
N ILE A 7 9.18 -11.01 -11.84
CA ILE A 7 9.01 -12.01 -12.89
C ILE A 7 7.57 -12.53 -12.92
N SER A 8 7.01 -12.88 -11.75
CA SER A 8 5.62 -13.33 -11.66
C SER A 8 4.64 -12.22 -12.11
N GLY A 9 4.88 -10.98 -11.70
CA GLY A 9 4.09 -9.82 -12.14
C GLY A 9 4.19 -9.58 -13.64
N PHE A 10 5.38 -9.74 -14.24
CA PHE A 10 5.58 -9.59 -15.67
C PHE A 10 4.84 -10.66 -16.46
N VAL A 11 4.96 -11.94 -16.06
CA VAL A 11 4.25 -13.05 -16.71
C VAL A 11 2.74 -12.87 -16.59
N THR A 12 2.23 -12.53 -15.39
CA THR A 12 0.80 -12.25 -15.19
C THR A 12 0.35 -11.06 -16.03
N GLY A 13 1.14 -10.00 -16.09
CA GLY A 13 0.85 -8.82 -16.91
C GLY A 13 0.81 -9.13 -18.41
N LEU A 14 1.72 -9.97 -18.92
CA LEU A 14 1.68 -10.44 -20.32
C LEU A 14 0.42 -11.25 -20.62
N VAL A 15 0.02 -12.14 -19.72
CA VAL A 15 -1.21 -12.93 -19.84
C VAL A 15 -2.44 -12.00 -19.87
N VAL A 16 -2.50 -11.02 -18.97
CA VAL A 16 -3.59 -10.02 -18.93
C VAL A 16 -3.62 -9.21 -20.23
N LEU A 17 -2.46 -8.78 -20.74
CA LEU A 17 -2.36 -8.00 -21.97
C LEU A 17 -2.86 -8.79 -23.19
N THR A 18 -2.50 -10.05 -23.28
CA THR A 18 -2.89 -10.91 -24.43
C THR A 18 -4.34 -11.35 -24.39
N ILE A 19 -4.90 -11.60 -23.19
CA ILE A 19 -6.26 -12.12 -23.04
C ILE A 19 -7.30 -10.99 -22.98
N LEU A 20 -7.00 -9.87 -22.29
CA LEU A 20 -7.95 -8.78 -22.04
C LEU A 20 -7.76 -7.56 -22.96
N GLY A 21 -6.84 -7.61 -23.92
CA GLY A 21 -6.62 -6.53 -24.88
C GLY A 21 -6.04 -5.24 -24.22
N GLY A 22 -5.26 -5.38 -23.15
CA GLY A 22 -4.60 -4.26 -22.49
C GLY A 22 -3.56 -3.57 -23.36
N THR A 23 -3.21 -2.33 -23.06
CA THR A 23 -2.15 -1.58 -23.74
C THR A 23 -0.80 -1.83 -23.10
N PHE A 24 0.30 -1.61 -23.83
CA PHE A 24 1.66 -1.67 -23.27
C PHE A 24 1.82 -0.70 -22.08
N GLY A 25 1.17 0.46 -22.13
CA GLY A 25 1.14 1.43 -21.02
C GLY A 25 0.49 0.88 -19.75
N SER A 26 -0.60 0.11 -19.88
CA SER A 26 -1.25 -0.51 -18.72
C SER A 26 -0.39 -1.60 -18.08
N LEU A 27 0.38 -2.36 -18.88
CA LEU A 27 1.35 -3.34 -18.38
C LEU A 27 2.49 -2.66 -17.64
N ALA A 28 3.07 -1.60 -18.21
CA ALA A 28 4.15 -0.84 -17.58
C ALA A 28 3.69 -0.23 -16.24
N ALA A 29 2.48 0.34 -16.19
CA ALA A 29 1.88 0.85 -14.98
C ALA A 29 1.68 -0.26 -13.92
N PHE A 30 1.18 -1.43 -14.32
CA PHE A 30 0.99 -2.58 -13.43
C PHE A 30 2.31 -3.01 -12.79
N ILE A 31 3.35 -3.22 -13.62
CA ILE A 31 4.69 -3.62 -13.12
C ILE A 31 5.29 -2.53 -12.23
N GLY A 32 5.17 -1.27 -12.60
CA GLY A 32 5.68 -0.14 -11.82
C GLY A 32 5.05 -0.05 -10.43
N PHE A 33 3.72 -0.11 -10.34
CA PHE A 33 3.04 -0.05 -9.04
C PHE A 33 3.18 -1.33 -8.21
N LEU A 34 3.29 -2.50 -8.85
CA LEU A 34 3.64 -3.74 -8.16
C LEU A 34 5.05 -3.67 -7.55
N GLY A 35 6.02 -3.13 -8.30
CA GLY A 35 7.36 -2.89 -7.81
C GLY A 35 7.40 -1.90 -6.64
N LEU A 36 6.70 -0.77 -6.77
CA LEU A 36 6.62 0.25 -5.73
C LEU A 36 5.96 -0.30 -4.45
N MET A 37 4.91 -1.10 -4.58
CA MET A 37 4.29 -1.84 -3.47
C MET A 37 5.29 -2.80 -2.81
N GLY A 38 6.06 -3.55 -3.60
CA GLY A 38 7.09 -4.44 -3.10
C GLY A 38 8.15 -3.69 -2.28
N VAL A 39 8.62 -2.54 -2.77
CA VAL A 39 9.56 -1.67 -2.05
C VAL A 39 8.95 -1.16 -0.73
N ALA A 40 7.67 -0.78 -0.72
CA ALA A 40 6.98 -0.36 0.50
C ALA A 40 6.95 -1.48 1.56
N PHE A 41 6.65 -2.72 1.18
CA PHE A 41 6.68 -3.86 2.12
C PHE A 41 8.09 -4.19 2.60
N VAL A 42 9.11 -4.07 1.76
CA VAL A 42 10.51 -4.20 2.17
C VAL A 42 10.88 -3.11 3.18
N ALA A 43 10.49 -1.86 2.93
CA ALA A 43 10.72 -0.73 3.84
C ALA A 43 10.07 -0.96 5.22
N ILE A 44 8.83 -1.46 5.26
CA ILE A 44 8.14 -1.86 6.49
C ILE A 44 8.95 -2.95 7.23
N GLY A 45 9.41 -3.98 6.51
CA GLY A 45 10.22 -5.05 7.10
C GLY A 45 11.54 -4.54 7.68
N VAL A 46 12.25 -3.66 6.97
CA VAL A 46 13.47 -3.02 7.45
C VAL A 46 13.22 -2.18 8.71
N GLY A 47 12.15 -1.37 8.71
CA GLY A 47 11.78 -0.55 9.87
C GLY A 47 11.44 -1.40 11.10
N ILE A 48 10.75 -2.52 10.93
CA ILE A 48 10.42 -3.47 11.99
C ILE A 48 11.70 -4.15 12.52
N SER A 49 12.58 -4.62 11.64
CA SER A 49 13.82 -5.29 12.01
C SER A 49 14.74 -4.36 12.79
N ALA A 50 14.89 -3.11 12.36
CA ALA A 50 15.71 -2.11 13.05
C ALA A 50 15.20 -1.77 14.47
N GLY A 51 13.90 -1.98 14.73
CA GLY A 51 13.29 -1.74 16.03
C GLY A 51 13.14 -2.98 16.92
N SER A 52 13.58 -4.16 16.45
CA SER A 52 13.34 -5.42 17.13
C SER A 52 14.59 -5.91 17.85
N SER A 53 14.41 -6.45 19.07
CA SER A 53 15.51 -7.00 19.90
C SER A 53 15.86 -8.45 19.55
N SER A 54 15.08 -9.12 18.72
CA SER A 54 15.33 -10.49 18.25
C SER A 54 14.64 -10.77 16.93
N ASP A 55 15.17 -11.72 16.16
CA ASP A 55 14.62 -12.13 14.85
C ASP A 55 13.21 -12.70 14.97
N SER A 56 12.93 -13.48 16.01
CA SER A 56 11.59 -14.03 16.25
C SER A 56 10.56 -12.94 16.48
N ARG A 57 10.93 -11.87 17.21
CA ARG A 57 10.06 -10.72 17.45
C ARG A 57 9.85 -9.92 16.17
N ALA A 58 10.92 -9.67 15.40
CA ALA A 58 10.83 -9.00 14.11
C ALA A 58 9.87 -9.74 13.17
N THR A 59 10.01 -11.05 13.06
CA THR A 59 9.16 -11.90 12.23
C THR A 59 7.69 -11.86 12.68
N ALA A 60 7.44 -12.00 13.99
CA ALA A 60 6.08 -11.95 14.52
C ALA A 60 5.39 -10.60 14.24
N VAL A 61 6.10 -9.48 14.43
CA VAL A 61 5.58 -8.14 14.14
C VAL A 61 5.35 -7.94 12.64
N ALA A 62 6.26 -8.42 11.78
CA ALA A 62 6.11 -8.32 10.33
C ALA A 62 4.90 -9.12 9.82
N VAL A 63 4.70 -10.34 10.32
CA VAL A 63 3.53 -11.17 10.00
C VAL A 63 2.26 -10.50 10.50
N GLY A 64 2.24 -9.97 11.73
CA GLY A 64 1.11 -9.23 12.28
C GLY A 64 0.76 -8.00 11.44
N ALA A 65 1.75 -7.20 11.06
CA ALA A 65 1.56 -6.04 10.19
C ALA A 65 0.98 -6.44 8.82
N TYR A 66 1.49 -7.50 8.20
CA TYR A 66 0.94 -8.03 6.95
C TYR A 66 -0.51 -8.48 7.11
N MET A 67 -0.82 -9.24 8.17
CA MET A 67 -2.18 -9.70 8.45
C MET A 67 -3.15 -8.54 8.61
N ILE A 68 -2.77 -7.50 9.34
CA ILE A 68 -3.61 -6.31 9.53
C ILE A 68 -3.79 -5.55 8.22
N LEU A 69 -2.70 -5.22 7.53
CA LEU A 69 -2.72 -4.34 6.36
C LEU A 69 -3.31 -5.02 5.11
N VAL A 70 -3.13 -6.33 4.95
CA VAL A 70 -3.53 -7.04 3.75
C VAL A 70 -4.75 -7.91 3.97
N ALA A 71 -4.75 -8.77 4.99
CA ALA A 71 -5.81 -9.76 5.21
C ALA A 71 -7.03 -9.17 5.93
N LEU A 72 -6.82 -8.46 7.03
CA LEU A 72 -7.90 -8.00 7.91
C LEU A 72 -8.42 -6.59 7.58
N TRP A 73 -7.76 -5.84 6.69
CA TRP A 73 -8.12 -4.44 6.44
C TRP A 73 -9.57 -4.25 5.99
N ASN A 74 -10.13 -5.19 5.23
CA ASN A 74 -11.54 -5.12 4.83
C ASN A 74 -12.47 -5.21 6.04
N VAL A 75 -12.16 -6.09 6.99
CA VAL A 75 -12.94 -6.26 8.22
C VAL A 75 -12.84 -4.99 9.08
N ILE A 76 -11.62 -4.44 9.21
CA ILE A 76 -11.39 -3.19 9.94
C ILE A 76 -12.17 -2.04 9.31
N LEU A 77 -12.13 -1.89 7.99
CA LEU A 77 -12.91 -0.86 7.29
C LEU A 77 -14.40 -1.01 7.50
N SER A 78 -14.93 -2.24 7.41
CA SER A 78 -16.34 -2.50 7.63
C SER A 78 -16.75 -2.16 9.08
N ALA A 79 -15.92 -2.50 10.06
CA ALA A 79 -16.15 -2.16 11.46
C ALA A 79 -16.14 -0.63 11.69
N ILE A 80 -15.17 0.08 11.09
CA ILE A 80 -15.08 1.55 11.17
C ILE A 80 -16.33 2.18 10.51
N GLN A 81 -16.72 1.68 9.34
CA GLN A 81 -17.89 2.19 8.61
C GLN A 81 -19.17 2.00 9.42
N TYR A 82 -19.38 0.80 9.95
CA TYR A 82 -20.54 0.51 10.80
C TYR A 82 -20.57 1.42 12.02
N GLY A 83 -19.47 1.51 12.78
CA GLY A 83 -19.37 2.39 13.95
C GLY A 83 -19.58 3.88 13.62
N ALA A 84 -19.08 4.34 12.46
CA ALA A 84 -19.25 5.72 12.03
C ALA A 84 -20.71 6.05 11.65
N VAL A 85 -21.45 5.10 11.11
CA VAL A 85 -22.89 5.24 10.83
C VAL A 85 -23.67 5.30 12.14
N GLU A 86 -23.42 4.38 13.09
CA GLU A 86 -24.07 4.36 14.41
C GLU A 86 -23.80 5.64 15.21
N LEU A 87 -22.62 6.23 15.10
CA LEU A 87 -22.26 7.50 15.75
C LEU A 87 -22.76 8.74 14.98
N GLY A 88 -23.47 8.59 13.88
CA GLY A 88 -23.96 9.69 13.06
C GLY A 88 -22.87 10.49 12.33
N LEU A 89 -21.64 9.97 12.24
CA LEU A 89 -20.52 10.61 11.55
C LEU A 89 -20.59 10.48 10.03
N MET A 90 -21.40 9.54 9.53
CA MET A 90 -21.68 9.35 8.11
C MET A 90 -23.04 8.70 7.90
N THR A 91 -23.60 8.87 6.71
CA THR A 91 -24.82 8.19 6.29
C THR A 91 -24.50 6.87 5.61
N GLU A 92 -25.39 5.90 5.70
CA GLU A 92 -25.26 4.62 5.01
C GLU A 92 -25.03 4.83 3.50
N GLY A 93 -24.05 4.13 2.93
CA GLY A 93 -23.69 4.27 1.51
C GLY A 93 -22.85 5.49 1.16
N SER A 94 -22.61 6.44 2.09
CA SER A 94 -21.68 7.56 1.86
C SER A 94 -20.23 7.14 2.10
N ALA A 95 -19.30 7.80 1.40
CA ALA A 95 -17.87 7.60 1.61
C ALA A 95 -17.19 8.98 1.74
N PRO A 96 -17.23 9.61 2.94
CA PRO A 96 -16.57 10.89 3.17
C PRO A 96 -15.06 10.79 2.93
N ALA A 97 -14.40 11.93 2.71
CA ALA A 97 -12.99 11.99 2.36
C ALA A 97 -12.08 11.23 3.34
N TRP A 98 -12.33 11.36 4.64
CA TRP A 98 -11.55 10.66 5.67
C TRP A 98 -11.68 9.12 5.55
N MET A 99 -12.87 8.60 5.22
CA MET A 99 -13.09 7.17 5.04
C MET A 99 -12.39 6.64 3.79
N LYS A 100 -12.37 7.43 2.71
CA LYS A 100 -11.59 7.14 1.50
C LYS A 100 -10.09 7.08 1.82
N LEU A 101 -9.57 8.01 2.64
CA LEU A 101 -8.17 8.00 3.09
C LEU A 101 -7.84 6.75 3.91
N VAL A 102 -8.68 6.40 4.89
CA VAL A 102 -8.51 5.15 5.65
C VAL A 102 -8.52 3.94 4.72
N GLY A 103 -9.42 3.93 3.73
CA GLY A 103 -9.48 2.88 2.71
C GLY A 103 -8.22 2.78 1.85
N LEU A 104 -7.53 3.89 1.62
CA LEU A 104 -6.32 3.97 0.80
C LEU A 104 -5.03 3.65 1.59
N PHE A 105 -5.10 3.62 2.91
CA PHE A 105 -3.95 3.54 3.80
C PHE A 105 -3.01 2.35 3.52
N PRO A 106 -3.47 1.09 3.33
CA PRO A 106 -2.58 -0.03 3.08
C PRO A 106 -1.85 0.08 1.73
N PRO A 107 -0.55 -0.32 1.66
CA PRO A 107 0.25 -0.23 0.44
C PRO A 107 -0.38 -0.94 -0.76
N ASN A 108 -0.97 -2.12 -0.56
CA ASN A 108 -1.61 -2.90 -1.61
C ASN A 108 -2.86 -2.19 -2.19
N ARG A 109 -3.60 -1.45 -1.37
CA ARG A 109 -4.76 -0.67 -1.81
C ARG A 109 -4.34 0.60 -2.52
N ALA A 110 -3.31 1.28 -2.01
CA ALA A 110 -2.72 2.44 -2.68
C ALA A 110 -2.17 2.07 -4.05
N ALA A 111 -1.40 0.98 -4.18
CA ALA A 111 -0.89 0.51 -5.46
C ALA A 111 -2.00 0.17 -6.47
N ARG A 112 -3.05 -0.51 -6.01
CA ARG A 112 -4.23 -0.82 -6.84
C ARG A 112 -4.97 0.44 -7.29
N ALA A 113 -5.14 1.42 -6.41
CA ALA A 113 -5.77 2.69 -6.75
C ALA A 113 -4.93 3.48 -7.76
N ALA A 114 -3.61 3.58 -7.56
CA ALA A 114 -2.69 4.23 -8.48
C ALA A 114 -2.75 3.59 -9.88
N TYR A 115 -2.69 2.28 -9.96
CA TYR A 115 -2.83 1.54 -11.22
C TYR A 115 -4.16 1.84 -11.92
N ARG A 116 -5.28 1.68 -11.21
CA ARG A 116 -6.62 1.92 -11.76
C ARG A 116 -6.79 3.36 -12.27
N ASN A 117 -6.32 4.34 -11.51
CA ASN A 117 -6.41 5.75 -11.88
C ASN A 117 -5.50 6.07 -13.08
N THR A 118 -4.33 5.42 -13.19
CA THR A 118 -3.45 5.55 -14.36
C THR A 118 -4.12 5.01 -15.63
N VAL A 119 -4.66 3.81 -15.57
CA VAL A 119 -5.34 3.18 -16.72
C VAL A 119 -6.62 3.95 -17.09
N GLY A 120 -7.29 4.55 -16.11
CA GLY A 120 -8.45 5.43 -16.31
C GLY A 120 -8.11 6.84 -16.81
N GLY A 121 -6.83 7.16 -17.09
CA GLY A 121 -6.40 8.47 -17.58
C GLY A 121 -6.45 9.61 -16.55
N GLN A 122 -6.57 9.29 -15.27
CA GLN A 122 -6.74 10.24 -14.17
C GLN A 122 -5.40 10.60 -13.49
N LEU A 123 -4.38 10.97 -14.27
CA LEU A 123 -3.05 11.26 -13.72
C LEU A 123 -3.08 12.43 -12.72
N PHE A 124 -3.70 13.54 -13.12
CA PHE A 124 -3.81 14.79 -12.33
C PHE A 124 -5.25 15.32 -12.38
N GLY A 125 -6.17 14.60 -11.76
CA GLY A 125 -7.57 15.04 -11.66
C GLY A 125 -7.79 16.01 -10.49
N THR A 126 -8.92 16.72 -10.50
CA THR A 126 -9.35 17.61 -9.42
C THR A 126 -9.75 16.84 -8.15
N ASP A 127 -10.24 15.59 -8.30
CA ASP A 127 -10.51 14.71 -7.15
C ASP A 127 -9.22 13.94 -6.78
N PRO A 128 -8.65 14.20 -5.59
CA PRO A 128 -7.43 13.50 -5.13
C PRO A 128 -7.57 11.98 -5.13
N PHE A 129 -8.75 11.45 -4.81
CA PHE A 129 -8.98 10.01 -4.72
C PHE A 129 -9.15 9.33 -6.08
N ALA A 130 -9.55 10.09 -7.10
CA ALA A 130 -9.58 9.63 -8.48
C ALA A 130 -8.25 9.86 -9.21
N SER A 131 -7.30 10.58 -8.62
CA SER A 131 -6.00 10.90 -9.20
C SER A 131 -4.91 9.91 -8.80
N VAL A 132 -3.82 9.85 -9.55
CA VAL A 132 -2.67 8.95 -9.28
C VAL A 132 -1.79 9.48 -8.16
N TRP A 133 -1.68 10.80 -8.01
CA TRP A 133 -0.72 11.41 -7.09
C TRP A 133 -0.97 11.06 -5.61
N LEU A 134 -2.23 11.01 -5.14
CA LEU A 134 -2.53 10.71 -3.74
C LEU A 134 -2.16 9.26 -3.36
N PRO A 135 -2.56 8.21 -4.11
CA PRO A 135 -2.08 6.85 -3.86
C PRO A 135 -0.55 6.71 -3.92
N VAL A 136 0.11 7.43 -4.83
CA VAL A 136 1.58 7.42 -4.90
C VAL A 136 2.21 8.06 -3.67
N LEU A 137 1.67 9.18 -3.17
CA LEU A 137 2.13 9.77 -1.91
C LEU A 137 1.99 8.81 -0.73
N VAL A 138 0.89 8.06 -0.66
CA VAL A 138 0.71 7.03 0.39
C VAL A 138 1.79 5.94 0.27
N LEU A 139 2.11 5.47 -0.94
CA LEU A 139 3.19 4.49 -1.15
C LEU A 139 4.56 5.06 -0.77
N LEU A 140 4.86 6.30 -1.15
CA LEU A 140 6.10 6.98 -0.76
C LEU A 140 6.20 7.15 0.75
N ALA A 141 5.10 7.50 1.43
CA ALA A 141 5.08 7.57 2.89
C ALA A 141 5.40 6.20 3.52
N TRP A 142 4.85 5.11 3.00
CA TRP A 142 5.16 3.75 3.44
C TRP A 142 6.60 3.30 3.17
N ILE A 143 7.30 3.93 2.23
CA ILE A 143 8.73 3.70 1.98
C ILE A 143 9.56 4.55 2.93
N LEU A 144 9.29 5.84 3.00
CA LEU A 144 10.14 6.80 3.70
C LEU A 144 10.01 6.71 5.23
N VAL A 145 8.77 6.60 5.74
CA VAL A 145 8.53 6.62 7.19
C VAL A 145 9.18 5.45 7.92
N PRO A 146 8.98 4.17 7.52
CA PRO A 146 9.62 3.05 8.21
C PRO A 146 11.14 3.08 8.13
N VAL A 147 11.70 3.46 6.97
CA VAL A 147 13.15 3.56 6.78
C VAL A 147 13.73 4.67 7.66
N THR A 148 13.08 5.82 7.72
CA THR A 148 13.53 6.95 8.56
C THR A 148 13.49 6.57 10.05
N ILE A 149 12.41 5.96 10.52
CA ILE A 149 12.29 5.48 11.90
C ILE A 149 13.36 4.45 12.21
N GLY A 150 13.58 3.49 11.30
CA GLY A 150 14.63 2.49 11.44
C GLY A 150 16.03 3.10 11.53
N TYR A 151 16.33 4.06 10.68
CA TYR A 151 17.60 4.78 10.70
C TYR A 151 17.83 5.55 12.01
N LEU A 152 16.84 6.29 12.48
CA LEU A 152 16.94 7.05 13.73
C LEU A 152 17.21 6.14 14.94
N ARG A 153 16.53 4.99 15.03
CA ARG A 153 16.76 4.01 16.10
C ARG A 153 18.14 3.39 16.07
N LEU A 154 18.67 3.07 14.87
CA LEU A 154 20.03 2.55 14.75
C LEU A 154 21.07 3.59 15.16
N ARG A 155 20.86 4.85 14.82
CA ARG A 155 21.76 5.95 15.22
C ARG A 155 21.80 6.13 16.75
N GLU A 156 20.67 6.08 17.43
CA GLU A 156 20.60 6.18 18.88
C GLU A 156 21.34 5.03 19.57
N ALA A 157 21.22 3.80 19.06
CA ALA A 157 21.91 2.63 19.58
C ALA A 157 23.46 2.67 19.43
N GLN A 158 23.99 3.52 18.54
CA GLN A 158 25.45 3.66 18.33
C GLN A 158 26.09 4.76 19.20
N ILE A 159 25.31 5.63 19.82
CA ILE A 159 25.77 6.80 20.57
C ILE A 159 25.70 6.54 22.09
N GLY A 160 24.95 5.55 22.55
CA GLY A 160 24.81 5.13 23.95
C GLY A 160 25.68 3.93 24.29
#